data_15a17856569ab6aab2fbef4fb5cbb436
#
_entry.id   15a17856569ab6aab2fbef4fb5cbb436
#
_cell.length_a   1.000
_cell.length_b   1.000
_cell.length_c   1.000
_cell.angle_alpha   90.00
_cell.angle_beta   90.00
_cell.angle_gamma   90.00
#
_symmetry.space_group_name_H-M   'P 1'
#
loop_
_entity.id
_entity.type
_entity.pdbx_description
1 polymer ?
#
loop_
_entity_poly.entity_id
_entity_poly.type
_entity_poly.pdbx_seq_one_letter_code
_entity_poly.pdbx_strand_id
1 'polypeptide(L)'
;ATIYFSATGSARRAAKVTPLEAIRNTKEIKIKSAKLKTPAIIGRIWGIGGVISYKNIKRNNKKYRTTVTSIVICSVTFIVISYFMSMAFSVVGMSYASADYNIGINMSCKKDIDIEKFSKLLSGIEGAEDYLVGAGYDFDVSKPEYTKEYGEYCGQLYDDSEDVSQEFLITVLDDKSYDKYASDAGIKNAAAGAILVNKGTFDVYNENSSKYVKKEMELYKYKAGDTIECGYNVYDDASSDDNAAEGDTESSTDDNNAVEGDTESGTEDNSGYVDEETINNGVRKTVDVTIAGVTDKVPIGYNGNSNTTLLFMNQKGFESLWGDGKNGNEIKPGHASYSAYVVAENADEYQDTFEKETEGNPEYSQISFYVSNLDKEMRDEKSLFTLLGVFAYGLIVVIALIGITNIINTLSTGMELRSREFATLRSIGMTDKQFAGMVRLESVFISVKALVIGVPLGILISYLLCVMMNRMDDAIIYEPPYKAIILCIVVVIMLIYAIMKLSMTKLRHNNIIETIKNENL
;
A
#
# COMPACT_ATOMS: atom_id res chain seq x y z
N ALA A 1 0.98 30.90 -18.88
CA ALA A 1 0.78 30.12 -20.13
C ALA A 1 -0.70 29.73 -20.32
N THR A 2 -1.36 29.05 -19.37
CA THR A 2 -2.77 28.55 -19.47
C THR A 2 -3.80 29.66 -19.70
N ILE A 3 -3.68 30.78 -18.98
CA ILE A 3 -4.60 31.94 -19.12
C ILE A 3 -4.45 32.55 -20.53
N TYR A 4 -3.24 32.69 -21.02
CA TYR A 4 -2.94 33.24 -22.35
C TYR A 4 -3.54 32.36 -23.47
N PHE A 5 -3.33 31.04 -23.41
CA PHE A 5 -3.89 30.10 -24.41
C PHE A 5 -5.43 30.06 -24.38
N SER A 6 -6.05 30.12 -23.20
CA SER A 6 -7.49 30.16 -23.03
C SER A 6 -8.09 31.46 -23.60
N ALA A 7 -7.49 32.61 -23.27
CA ALA A 7 -7.93 33.92 -23.76
C ALA A 7 -7.74 34.06 -25.27
N THR A 8 -6.61 33.60 -25.83
CA THR A 8 -6.31 33.68 -27.27
C THR A 8 -7.31 32.87 -28.10
N GLY A 9 -7.74 31.69 -27.61
CA GLY A 9 -8.75 30.88 -28.26
C GLY A 9 -10.13 31.57 -28.35
N SER A 10 -10.52 32.28 -27.31
CA SER A 10 -11.77 33.06 -27.25
C SER A 10 -11.68 34.33 -28.11
N ALA A 11 -10.57 35.05 -28.05
CA ALA A 11 -10.32 36.24 -28.86
C ALA A 11 -10.32 35.95 -30.37
N ARG A 12 -9.67 34.86 -30.80
CA ARG A 12 -9.68 34.41 -32.21
C ARG A 12 -11.07 34.04 -32.71
N ARG A 13 -11.96 33.54 -31.84
CA ARG A 13 -13.36 33.25 -32.21
C ARG A 13 -14.18 34.55 -32.33
N ALA A 14 -13.98 35.49 -31.43
CA ALA A 14 -14.63 36.78 -31.47
C ALA A 14 -14.20 37.61 -32.72
N ALA A 15 -12.93 37.57 -33.07
CA ALA A 15 -12.40 38.26 -34.25
C ALA A 15 -12.89 37.71 -35.60
N LYS A 16 -13.45 36.48 -35.62
CA LYS A 16 -14.03 35.86 -36.83
C LYS A 16 -15.49 36.22 -37.07
N VAL A 17 -16.13 36.91 -36.12
CA VAL A 17 -17.56 37.33 -36.26
C VAL A 17 -17.59 38.64 -37.02
N THR A 18 -18.25 38.66 -38.18
CA THR A 18 -18.41 39.92 -38.95
C THR A 18 -19.38 40.86 -38.25
N PRO A 19 -19.23 42.20 -38.36
CA PRO A 19 -20.17 43.17 -37.72
C PRO A 19 -21.61 42.92 -38.12
N LEU A 20 -21.86 42.49 -39.36
CA LEU A 20 -23.21 42.18 -39.83
C LEU A 20 -23.80 40.92 -39.19
N GLU A 21 -22.98 39.91 -38.89
CA GLU A 21 -23.36 38.69 -38.17
C GLU A 21 -23.63 38.99 -36.67
N ALA A 22 -22.91 39.93 -36.08
CA ALA A 22 -23.10 40.36 -34.71
C ALA A 22 -24.42 41.11 -34.52
N ILE A 23 -24.80 41.97 -35.47
CA ILE A 23 -26.05 42.74 -35.44
C ILE A 23 -27.28 41.87 -35.77
N ARG A 24 -27.14 40.91 -36.68
CA ARG A 24 -28.24 40.07 -37.13
C ARG A 24 -28.63 38.95 -36.15
N ASN A 25 -27.77 38.62 -35.20
CA ASN A 25 -27.93 37.56 -34.16
C ASN A 25 -28.53 36.24 -34.69
N THR A 26 -28.31 35.93 -35.98
CA THR A 26 -28.95 34.84 -36.73
C THR A 26 -28.06 33.60 -36.89
N LYS A 27 -27.36 33.19 -35.86
CA LYS A 27 -26.92 31.78 -35.84
C LYS A 27 -28.04 30.91 -35.30
N GLU A 28 -29.12 30.77 -36.08
CA GLU A 28 -30.02 29.65 -35.89
C GLU A 28 -29.24 28.35 -35.96
N ILE A 29 -29.25 27.62 -34.86
CA ILE A 29 -28.65 26.29 -34.80
C ILE A 29 -29.48 25.37 -35.69
N LYS A 30 -29.14 25.26 -36.98
CA LYS A 30 -29.78 24.33 -37.92
C LYS A 30 -29.48 22.90 -37.53
N ILE A 31 -30.27 22.30 -36.66
CA ILE A 31 -30.19 20.89 -36.30
C ILE A 31 -31.13 20.11 -37.21
N LYS A 32 -30.58 19.18 -38.00
CA LYS A 32 -31.39 18.27 -38.81
C LYS A 32 -32.35 17.48 -37.89
N SER A 33 -33.65 17.58 -38.09
CA SER A 33 -34.70 16.96 -37.27
C SER A 33 -34.56 15.43 -37.11
N ALA A 34 -33.97 14.76 -38.10
CA ALA A 34 -33.65 13.32 -38.06
C ALA A 34 -32.71 12.90 -36.94
N LYS A 35 -31.89 13.80 -36.37
CA LYS A 35 -30.94 13.50 -35.26
C LYS A 35 -31.57 13.57 -33.86
N LEU A 36 -32.85 13.97 -33.75
CA LEU A 36 -33.54 14.17 -32.46
C LEU A 36 -34.45 13.00 -32.05
N LYS A 37 -34.18 11.78 -32.53
CA LYS A 37 -34.90 10.58 -32.08
C LYS A 37 -34.71 10.36 -30.56
N THR A 38 -35.81 10.18 -29.85
CA THR A 38 -35.86 9.91 -28.41
C THR A 38 -36.11 8.42 -28.19
N PRO A 39 -35.39 7.71 -27.31
CA PRO A 39 -35.72 6.35 -26.94
C PRO A 39 -37.17 6.24 -26.42
N ALA A 40 -37.91 5.24 -26.87
CA ALA A 40 -39.31 5.03 -26.48
C ALA A 40 -39.51 4.87 -24.97
N ILE A 41 -38.48 4.30 -24.28
CA ILE A 41 -38.44 4.11 -22.83
C ILE A 41 -38.62 5.44 -22.09
N ILE A 42 -37.98 6.53 -22.56
CA ILE A 42 -38.07 7.86 -21.93
C ILE A 42 -39.51 8.38 -21.94
N GLY A 43 -40.19 8.23 -23.07
CA GLY A 43 -41.60 8.62 -23.18
C GLY A 43 -42.53 7.78 -22.30
N ARG A 44 -42.22 6.48 -22.15
CA ARG A 44 -43.05 5.56 -21.35
C ARG A 44 -42.89 5.81 -19.84
N ILE A 45 -41.68 6.13 -19.36
CA ILE A 45 -41.41 6.31 -17.91
C ILE A 45 -41.72 7.75 -17.46
N TRP A 46 -41.29 8.77 -18.20
CA TRP A 46 -41.33 10.17 -17.79
C TRP A 46 -42.30 11.03 -18.62
N GLY A 47 -43.10 10.42 -19.52
CA GLY A 47 -44.08 11.10 -20.32
C GLY A 47 -43.51 12.21 -21.24
N ILE A 48 -44.33 13.18 -21.57
CA ILE A 48 -44.00 14.30 -22.48
C ILE A 48 -42.85 15.15 -21.88
N GLY A 49 -42.85 15.38 -20.57
CA GLY A 49 -41.80 16.15 -19.89
C GLY A 49 -40.41 15.55 -20.08
N GLY A 50 -40.28 14.21 -19.99
CA GLY A 50 -39.04 13.50 -20.23
C GLY A 50 -38.56 13.59 -21.69
N VAL A 51 -39.49 13.46 -22.63
CA VAL A 51 -39.18 13.60 -24.08
C VAL A 51 -38.64 14.99 -24.40
N ILE A 52 -39.29 16.04 -23.87
CA ILE A 52 -38.84 17.43 -24.07
C ILE A 52 -37.46 17.65 -23.45
N SER A 53 -37.27 17.24 -22.19
CA SER A 53 -35.98 17.37 -21.49
C SER A 53 -34.85 16.68 -22.24
N TYR A 54 -35.04 15.43 -22.69
CA TYR A 54 -34.05 14.69 -23.46
C TYR A 54 -33.70 15.36 -24.79
N LYS A 55 -34.73 15.82 -25.54
CA LYS A 55 -34.52 16.55 -26.79
C LYS A 55 -33.76 17.87 -26.56
N ASN A 56 -34.04 18.57 -25.47
CA ASN A 56 -33.35 19.80 -25.09
C ASN A 56 -31.87 19.58 -24.85
N ILE A 57 -31.53 18.54 -24.07
CA ILE A 57 -30.11 18.17 -23.82
C ILE A 57 -29.41 17.82 -25.12
N LYS A 58 -30.07 17.05 -25.98
CA LYS A 58 -29.48 16.62 -27.26
C LYS A 58 -29.28 17.79 -28.22
N ARG A 59 -30.22 18.76 -28.24
CA ARG A 59 -30.12 20.02 -29.02
C ARG A 59 -28.96 20.89 -28.54
N ASN A 60 -28.78 21.00 -27.21
CA ASN A 60 -27.76 21.84 -26.58
C ASN A 60 -26.49 21.06 -26.14
N ASN A 61 -26.23 19.91 -26.74
CA ASN A 61 -25.16 18.99 -26.31
C ASN A 61 -23.77 19.66 -26.23
N LYS A 62 -23.47 20.64 -27.10
CA LYS A 62 -22.20 21.37 -27.06
C LYS A 62 -22.02 22.19 -25.78
N LYS A 63 -23.09 22.81 -25.26
CA LYS A 63 -23.10 23.60 -24.01
C LYS A 63 -22.96 22.70 -22.78
N TYR A 64 -23.70 21.58 -22.74
CA TYR A 64 -23.63 20.62 -21.62
C TYR A 64 -22.37 19.78 -21.61
N ARG A 65 -21.62 19.73 -22.70
CA ARG A 65 -20.36 18.96 -22.76
C ARG A 65 -19.36 19.41 -21.70
N THR A 66 -19.18 20.72 -21.51
CA THR A 66 -18.25 21.26 -20.51
C THR A 66 -18.68 20.85 -19.09
N THR A 67 -19.99 20.99 -18.78
CA THR A 67 -20.56 20.55 -17.49
C THR A 67 -20.33 19.06 -17.25
N VAL A 68 -20.68 18.23 -18.24
CA VAL A 68 -20.48 16.76 -18.14
C VAL A 68 -19.00 16.43 -17.94
N THR A 69 -18.09 17.07 -18.69
CA THR A 69 -16.65 16.82 -18.55
C THR A 69 -16.14 17.22 -17.16
N SER A 70 -16.57 18.38 -16.60
CA SER A 70 -16.21 18.77 -15.23
C SER A 70 -16.67 17.75 -14.20
N ILE A 71 -17.90 17.25 -14.31
CA ILE A 71 -18.44 16.23 -13.39
C ILE A 71 -17.66 14.91 -13.53
N VAL A 72 -17.36 14.49 -14.76
CA VAL A 72 -16.56 13.28 -15.03
C VAL A 72 -15.19 13.40 -14.37
N ILE A 73 -14.49 14.51 -14.57
CA ILE A 73 -13.17 14.73 -13.95
C ILE A 73 -13.27 14.66 -12.43
N CYS A 74 -14.21 15.39 -11.81
CA CYS A 74 -14.41 15.36 -10.36
C CYS A 74 -14.72 13.93 -9.85
N SER A 75 -15.59 13.20 -10.54
CA SER A 75 -15.98 11.85 -10.17
C SER A 75 -14.81 10.86 -10.28
N VAL A 76 -14.06 10.93 -11.38
CA VAL A 76 -12.87 10.09 -11.59
C VAL A 76 -11.82 10.36 -10.53
N THR A 77 -11.47 11.62 -10.30
CA THR A 77 -10.46 12.00 -9.30
C THR A 77 -10.88 11.51 -7.91
N PHE A 78 -12.16 11.69 -7.53
CA PHE A 78 -12.68 11.24 -6.25
C PHE A 78 -12.57 9.71 -6.09
N ILE A 79 -12.99 8.93 -7.09
CA ILE A 79 -12.96 7.46 -7.05
C ILE A 79 -11.52 6.95 -6.98
N VAL A 80 -10.62 7.51 -7.80
CA VAL A 80 -9.21 7.09 -7.86
C VAL A 80 -8.49 7.40 -6.54
N ILE A 81 -8.65 8.60 -5.99
CA ILE A 81 -8.02 8.96 -4.71
C ILE A 81 -8.61 8.12 -3.56
N SER A 82 -9.94 7.90 -3.55
CA SER A 82 -10.56 7.05 -2.54
C SER A 82 -10.07 5.60 -2.61
N TYR A 83 -9.84 5.08 -3.81
CA TYR A 83 -9.22 3.76 -4.00
C TYR A 83 -7.80 3.74 -3.45
N PHE A 84 -6.97 4.73 -3.85
CA PHE A 84 -5.58 4.83 -3.40
C PHE A 84 -5.48 4.86 -1.87
N MET A 85 -6.31 5.68 -1.21
CA MET A 85 -6.34 5.74 0.25
C MET A 85 -6.78 4.41 0.89
N SER A 86 -7.80 3.76 0.33
CA SER A 86 -8.24 2.45 0.82
C SER A 86 -7.15 1.39 0.69
N MET A 87 -6.45 1.38 -0.45
CA MET A 87 -5.33 0.49 -0.71
C MET A 87 -4.16 0.75 0.25
N ALA A 88 -3.78 2.01 0.46
CA ALA A 88 -2.70 2.37 1.37
C ALA A 88 -2.96 1.87 2.81
N PHE A 89 -4.18 2.08 3.34
CA PHE A 89 -4.55 1.53 4.65
C PHE A 89 -4.58 0.00 4.69
N SER A 90 -4.94 -0.65 3.58
CA SER A 90 -4.93 -2.12 3.49
C SER A 90 -3.50 -2.66 3.52
N VAL A 91 -2.59 -2.05 2.79
CA VAL A 91 -1.16 -2.43 2.76
C VAL A 91 -0.55 -2.31 4.16
N VAL A 92 -0.73 -1.17 4.84
CA VAL A 92 -0.29 -1.00 6.24
C VAL A 92 -0.86 -2.10 7.13
N GLY A 93 -2.17 -2.38 7.02
CA GLY A 93 -2.78 -3.44 7.81
C GLY A 93 -2.19 -4.83 7.53
N MET A 94 -1.84 -5.13 6.28
CA MET A 94 -1.26 -6.42 5.89
C MET A 94 0.19 -6.58 6.40
N SER A 95 0.98 -5.52 6.37
CA SER A 95 2.39 -5.55 6.84
C SER A 95 2.51 -5.94 8.32
N TYR A 96 1.57 -5.50 9.14
CA TYR A 96 1.59 -5.80 10.59
C TYR A 96 0.69 -7.00 10.99
N ALA A 97 -0.21 -7.45 10.12
CA ALA A 97 -1.14 -8.56 10.45
C ALA A 97 -0.48 -9.94 10.55
N SER A 98 0.71 -10.11 9.99
CA SER A 98 1.46 -11.37 10.03
C SER A 98 2.35 -11.52 11.27
N ALA A 99 2.55 -10.44 12.03
CA ALA A 99 3.33 -10.50 13.25
C ALA A 99 2.50 -11.09 14.39
N ASP A 100 3.07 -12.04 15.09
CA ASP A 100 2.50 -12.70 16.28
C ASP A 100 3.03 -12.10 17.59
N TYR A 101 3.72 -10.95 17.51
CA TYR A 101 4.26 -10.15 18.59
C TYR A 101 4.01 -8.67 18.33
N ASN A 102 4.14 -7.83 19.37
CA ASN A 102 4.04 -6.38 19.21
C ASN A 102 5.28 -5.60 19.68
N ILE A 103 6.21 -6.25 20.38
CA ILE A 103 7.53 -5.68 20.70
C ILE A 103 8.64 -6.60 20.15
N GLY A 104 9.49 -6.07 19.31
CA GLY A 104 10.72 -6.69 18.85
C GLY A 104 11.94 -5.98 19.46
N ILE A 105 12.90 -6.73 19.96
CA ILE A 105 14.12 -6.19 20.54
C ILE A 105 15.32 -6.87 19.89
N ASN A 106 16.07 -6.13 19.10
CA ASN A 106 17.35 -6.57 18.55
C ASN A 106 18.48 -6.02 19.42
N MET A 107 19.45 -6.87 19.71
CA MET A 107 20.54 -6.55 20.60
C MET A 107 21.88 -6.68 19.88
N SER A 108 22.68 -5.62 19.95
CA SER A 108 24.05 -5.63 19.47
C SER A 108 25.00 -5.51 20.67
N CYS A 109 25.92 -6.45 20.79
CA CYS A 109 26.87 -6.50 21.91
C CYS A 109 28.22 -7.07 21.46
N LYS A 110 29.29 -6.70 22.19
CA LYS A 110 30.63 -7.23 21.99
C LYS A 110 30.91 -8.53 22.77
N LYS A 111 30.01 -8.94 23.66
CA LYS A 111 30.11 -10.13 24.49
C LYS A 111 28.80 -10.90 24.47
N ASP A 112 28.89 -12.21 24.67
CA ASP A 112 27.71 -13.06 24.77
C ASP A 112 26.76 -12.60 25.87
N ILE A 113 25.46 -12.56 25.53
CA ILE A 113 24.36 -12.22 26.44
C ILE A 113 23.90 -13.51 27.12
N ASP A 114 23.69 -13.44 28.44
CA ASP A 114 23.04 -14.50 29.20
C ASP A 114 21.51 -14.45 28.90
N ILE A 115 21.10 -15.33 27.97
CA ILE A 115 19.71 -15.44 27.48
C ILE A 115 18.75 -15.71 28.63
N GLU A 116 19.11 -16.57 29.61
CA GLU A 116 18.28 -16.91 30.76
C GLU A 116 18.02 -15.71 31.65
N LYS A 117 19.03 -14.88 31.84
CA LYS A 117 18.92 -13.66 32.64
C LYS A 117 18.10 -12.59 31.94
N PHE A 118 18.30 -12.44 30.64
CA PHE A 118 17.52 -11.51 29.82
C PHE A 118 16.05 -11.93 29.72
N SER A 119 15.77 -13.22 29.60
CA SER A 119 14.42 -13.79 29.65
C SER A 119 13.69 -13.46 30.96
N LYS A 120 14.43 -13.49 32.10
CA LYS A 120 13.87 -13.08 33.41
C LYS A 120 13.55 -11.59 33.46
N LEU A 121 14.37 -10.73 32.87
CA LEU A 121 14.09 -9.31 32.76
C LEU A 121 12.77 -9.08 32.01
N LEU A 122 12.63 -9.66 30.80
CA LEU A 122 11.42 -9.47 29.97
C LEU A 122 10.17 -9.98 30.66
N SER A 123 10.25 -11.15 31.29
CA SER A 123 9.09 -11.72 32.02
C SER A 123 8.78 -11.01 33.33
N GLY A 124 9.70 -10.21 33.85
CA GLY A 124 9.53 -9.41 35.06
C GLY A 124 8.79 -8.08 34.84
N ILE A 125 8.74 -7.62 33.61
CA ILE A 125 8.01 -6.40 33.25
C ILE A 125 6.51 -6.70 33.22
N GLU A 126 5.71 -5.86 33.88
CA GLU A 126 4.26 -6.00 33.93
C GLU A 126 3.63 -5.86 32.53
N GLY A 127 2.66 -6.71 32.21
CA GLY A 127 1.96 -6.71 30.93
C GLY A 127 2.56 -7.63 29.87
N ALA A 128 3.64 -8.37 30.14
CA ALA A 128 4.13 -9.41 29.23
C ALA A 128 3.19 -10.64 29.27
N GLU A 129 2.47 -10.89 28.19
CA GLU A 129 1.62 -12.07 28.03
C GLU A 129 2.42 -13.29 27.55
N ASP A 130 3.30 -13.07 26.58
CA ASP A 130 4.20 -14.08 26.04
C ASP A 130 5.51 -13.44 25.58
N TYR A 131 6.58 -14.22 25.55
CA TYR A 131 7.88 -13.73 25.12
C TYR A 131 8.77 -14.87 24.62
N LEU A 132 9.77 -14.52 23.83
CA LEU A 132 10.82 -15.41 23.38
C LEU A 132 12.13 -14.63 23.29
N VAL A 133 13.22 -15.22 23.77
CA VAL A 133 14.58 -14.69 23.61
C VAL A 133 15.40 -15.72 22.87
N GLY A 134 16.11 -15.29 21.84
CA GLY A 134 16.95 -16.15 21.01
C GLY A 134 18.31 -15.55 20.71
N ALA A 135 19.31 -16.43 20.62
CA ALA A 135 20.62 -16.14 20.04
C ALA A 135 20.74 -16.92 18.74
N GLY A 136 20.78 -16.21 17.62
CA GLY A 136 20.90 -16.78 16.29
C GLY A 136 22.36 -16.92 15.87
N TYR A 137 22.70 -18.07 15.30
CA TYR A 137 24.01 -18.38 14.75
C TYR A 137 23.84 -18.88 13.32
N ASP A 138 24.58 -18.29 12.39
CA ASP A 138 24.50 -18.64 10.99
C ASP A 138 25.42 -19.82 10.66
N PHE A 139 24.83 -20.80 10.01
CA PHE A 139 25.51 -21.99 9.51
C PHE A 139 25.16 -22.18 8.04
N ASP A 140 26.01 -22.92 7.34
CA ASP A 140 25.73 -23.37 6.01
C ASP A 140 25.71 -24.90 5.93
N VAL A 141 24.82 -25.46 5.14
CA VAL A 141 24.77 -26.91 4.88
C VAL A 141 25.07 -27.14 3.42
N SER A 142 26.18 -27.84 3.15
CA SER A 142 26.52 -28.25 1.80
C SER A 142 25.69 -29.47 1.40
N LYS A 143 24.96 -29.37 0.28
CA LYS A 143 24.16 -30.46 -0.30
C LYS A 143 23.08 -31.01 0.65
N PRO A 144 22.15 -30.18 1.14
CA PRO A 144 21.07 -30.64 2.01
C PRO A 144 20.14 -31.61 1.29
N GLU A 145 19.50 -32.52 2.06
CA GLU A 145 18.58 -33.51 1.50
C GLU A 145 17.21 -32.90 1.22
N TYR A 146 17.07 -32.22 0.11
CA TYR A 146 15.81 -31.61 -0.31
C TYR A 146 14.70 -32.63 -0.58
N THR A 147 13.45 -32.25 -0.31
CA THR A 147 12.28 -32.92 -0.92
C THR A 147 12.35 -32.75 -2.44
N LYS A 148 11.64 -33.59 -3.17
CA LYS A 148 11.61 -33.46 -4.63
C LYS A 148 11.06 -32.09 -5.06
N GLU A 149 10.00 -31.63 -4.40
CA GLU A 149 9.30 -30.40 -4.73
C GLU A 149 10.14 -29.16 -4.47
N TYR A 150 10.78 -29.09 -3.31
CA TYR A 150 11.64 -27.96 -2.96
C TYR A 150 12.95 -27.97 -3.78
N GLY A 151 13.50 -29.14 -4.07
CA GLY A 151 14.66 -29.27 -4.96
C GLY A 151 14.39 -28.80 -6.40
N GLU A 152 13.19 -29.07 -6.93
CA GLU A 152 12.77 -28.54 -8.24
C GLU A 152 12.60 -27.00 -8.19
N TYR A 153 12.12 -26.45 -7.09
CA TYR A 153 12.02 -25.00 -6.88
C TYR A 153 13.39 -24.35 -6.79
N CYS A 154 14.32 -24.88 -5.98
CA CYS A 154 15.70 -24.38 -5.88
C CYS A 154 16.43 -24.46 -7.22
N GLY A 155 16.27 -25.55 -8.00
CA GLY A 155 16.87 -25.71 -9.32
C GLY A 155 16.35 -24.73 -10.37
N GLN A 156 15.17 -24.13 -10.15
CA GLN A 156 14.66 -23.04 -11.00
C GLN A 156 15.28 -21.66 -10.66
N LEU A 157 15.72 -21.49 -9.40
CA LEU A 157 16.31 -20.22 -8.92
C LEU A 157 17.84 -20.19 -9.14
N TYR A 158 18.50 -21.34 -8.99
CA TYR A 158 19.95 -21.46 -9.09
C TYR A 158 20.28 -22.41 -10.23
N ASP A 159 21.07 -21.94 -11.19
CA ASP A 159 21.60 -22.76 -12.28
C ASP A 159 22.35 -23.95 -11.67
N ASP A 160 22.35 -25.11 -12.33
CA ASP A 160 22.91 -26.41 -11.87
C ASP A 160 24.39 -26.40 -11.42
N SER A 161 24.81 -25.42 -10.62
CA SER A 161 26.14 -25.37 -10.04
C SER A 161 26.24 -26.38 -8.89
N GLU A 162 27.23 -27.28 -8.97
CA GLU A 162 27.44 -28.41 -8.06
C GLU A 162 27.67 -28.07 -6.56
N ASP A 163 27.72 -26.77 -6.19
CA ASP A 163 28.09 -26.28 -4.84
C ASP A 163 27.04 -25.32 -4.23
N VAL A 164 25.76 -25.63 -4.34
CA VAL A 164 24.73 -24.85 -3.62
C VAL A 164 24.75 -25.20 -2.15
N SER A 165 25.30 -24.31 -1.31
CA SER A 165 25.09 -24.36 0.14
C SER A 165 23.82 -23.64 0.52
N GLN A 166 23.07 -24.20 1.48
CA GLN A 166 21.86 -23.62 2.04
C GLN A 166 22.17 -23.03 3.41
N GLU A 167 21.69 -21.81 3.63
CA GLU A 167 21.82 -21.13 4.91
C GLU A 167 20.85 -21.71 5.96
N PHE A 168 21.40 -22.04 7.12
CA PHE A 168 20.70 -22.57 8.28
C PHE A 168 20.93 -21.65 9.47
N LEU A 169 19.87 -21.12 10.06
CA LEU A 169 19.92 -20.33 11.28
C LEU A 169 19.62 -21.24 12.47
N ILE A 170 20.63 -21.48 13.31
CA ILE A 170 20.45 -22.17 14.59
C ILE A 170 20.16 -21.11 15.65
N THR A 171 18.95 -21.10 16.15
CA THR A 171 18.52 -20.19 17.22
C THR A 171 18.51 -20.94 18.55
N VAL A 172 19.32 -20.45 19.48
CA VAL A 172 19.38 -20.94 20.85
C VAL A 172 18.37 -20.16 21.68
N LEU A 173 17.42 -20.88 22.28
CA LEU A 173 16.38 -20.32 23.14
C LEU A 173 16.69 -20.57 24.61
N ASP A 174 16.13 -19.74 25.51
CA ASP A 174 16.09 -20.05 26.93
C ASP A 174 15.31 -21.34 27.20
N ASP A 175 15.64 -22.04 28.29
CA ASP A 175 15.08 -23.37 28.60
C ASP A 175 13.52 -23.34 28.64
N LYS A 176 12.92 -22.28 29.18
CA LYS A 176 11.45 -22.17 29.31
C LYS A 176 10.77 -21.96 27.94
N SER A 177 11.30 -21.07 27.13
CA SER A 177 10.78 -20.80 25.78
C SER A 177 10.96 -22.03 24.89
N TYR A 178 12.07 -22.72 25.00
CA TYR A 178 12.32 -23.96 24.25
C TYR A 178 11.36 -25.09 24.64
N ASP A 179 11.17 -25.33 25.94
CA ASP A 179 10.25 -26.37 26.44
C ASP A 179 8.81 -26.08 26.01
N LYS A 180 8.38 -24.82 26.06
CA LYS A 180 7.08 -24.38 25.58
C LYS A 180 6.94 -24.68 24.08
N TYR A 181 7.88 -24.23 23.27
CA TYR A 181 7.87 -24.44 21.82
C TYR A 181 7.86 -25.93 21.46
N ALA A 182 8.72 -26.74 22.10
CA ALA A 182 8.73 -28.19 21.89
C ALA A 182 7.41 -28.86 22.24
N SER A 183 6.78 -28.42 23.33
CA SER A 183 5.44 -28.90 23.74
C SER A 183 4.37 -28.52 22.70
N ASP A 184 4.36 -27.28 22.24
CA ASP A 184 3.41 -26.78 21.25
C ASP A 184 3.61 -27.45 19.87
N ALA A 185 4.85 -27.81 19.53
CA ALA A 185 5.21 -28.61 18.35
C ALA A 185 4.89 -30.11 18.51
N GLY A 186 4.57 -30.58 19.74
CA GLY A 186 4.28 -31.99 20.03
C GLY A 186 5.50 -32.88 20.04
N ILE A 187 6.70 -32.31 20.19
CA ILE A 187 7.99 -33.03 20.17
C ILE A 187 8.33 -33.52 21.56
N LYS A 188 8.51 -34.83 21.68
CA LYS A 188 8.93 -35.49 22.93
C LYS A 188 10.45 -35.67 22.90
N ASN A 189 11.12 -35.46 24.04
CA ASN A 189 12.59 -35.57 24.18
C ASN A 189 13.37 -34.54 23.34
N ALA A 190 12.86 -33.34 23.23
CA ALA A 190 13.50 -32.25 22.47
C ALA A 190 14.91 -31.87 22.98
N ALA A 191 15.21 -32.11 24.27
CA ALA A 191 16.50 -31.74 24.88
C ALA A 191 17.74 -32.42 24.24
N ALA A 192 17.55 -33.40 23.37
CA ALA A 192 18.63 -34.17 22.75
C ALA A 192 19.14 -33.62 21.40
N GLY A 193 18.62 -32.51 20.90
CA GLY A 193 19.01 -31.97 19.60
C GLY A 193 18.22 -30.74 19.16
N ALA A 194 18.30 -30.40 17.87
CA ALA A 194 17.61 -29.28 17.29
C ALA A 194 16.20 -29.64 16.79
N ILE A 195 15.27 -28.71 16.90
CA ILE A 195 13.95 -28.76 16.26
C ILE A 195 14.05 -28.10 14.89
N LEU A 196 13.81 -28.85 13.82
CA LEU A 196 13.82 -28.34 12.45
C LEU A 196 12.42 -27.84 12.06
N VAL A 197 12.32 -26.59 11.62
CA VAL A 197 11.13 -26.10 10.92
C VAL A 197 11.23 -26.51 9.46
N ASN A 198 10.39 -27.46 9.05
CA ASN A 198 10.49 -28.10 7.73
C ASN A 198 9.33 -27.72 6.79
N LYS A 199 8.87 -26.49 6.86
CA LYS A 199 7.81 -25.98 6.00
C LYS A 199 8.08 -24.52 5.66
N GLY A 200 7.97 -24.18 4.40
CA GLY A 200 8.10 -22.81 3.92
C GLY A 200 6.99 -22.47 2.92
N THR A 201 6.73 -21.17 2.76
CA THR A 201 5.81 -20.63 1.76
C THR A 201 6.61 -19.82 0.75
N PHE A 202 6.53 -20.19 -0.52
CA PHE A 202 7.34 -19.62 -1.59
C PHE A 202 6.46 -19.12 -2.73
N ASP A 203 6.91 -18.09 -3.42
CA ASP A 203 6.27 -17.58 -4.61
C ASP A 203 6.75 -18.38 -5.83
N VAL A 204 5.89 -19.27 -6.32
CA VAL A 204 6.18 -20.15 -7.46
C VAL A 204 5.52 -19.61 -8.72
N TYR A 205 6.28 -19.46 -9.80
CA TYR A 205 5.74 -19.02 -11.08
C TYR A 205 4.84 -20.10 -11.69
N ASN A 206 3.59 -19.75 -11.93
CA ASN A 206 2.61 -20.64 -12.59
C ASN A 206 2.49 -20.26 -14.07
N GLU A 207 3.05 -21.08 -14.95
CA GLU A 207 3.05 -20.87 -16.41
C GLU A 207 1.64 -20.74 -17.01
N ASN A 208 0.65 -21.46 -16.48
CA ASN A 208 -0.71 -21.43 -16.99
C ASN A 208 -1.44 -20.10 -16.71
N SER A 209 -1.14 -19.45 -15.59
CA SER A 209 -1.73 -18.18 -15.18
C SER A 209 -0.81 -16.99 -15.45
N SER A 210 0.46 -17.22 -15.82
CA SER A 210 1.53 -16.22 -15.96
C SER A 210 1.66 -15.33 -14.72
N LYS A 211 1.50 -15.93 -13.52
CA LYS A 211 1.55 -15.25 -12.22
C LYS A 211 2.31 -16.08 -11.21
N TYR A 212 2.89 -15.39 -10.23
CA TYR A 212 3.38 -16.04 -9.03
C TYR A 212 2.21 -16.44 -8.13
N VAL A 213 2.30 -17.63 -7.53
CA VAL A 213 1.30 -18.19 -6.61
C VAL A 213 2.03 -18.66 -5.36
N LYS A 214 1.57 -18.23 -4.18
CA LYS A 214 2.11 -18.71 -2.91
C LYS A 214 1.84 -20.21 -2.76
N LYS A 215 2.90 -20.97 -2.53
CA LYS A 215 2.84 -22.42 -2.37
C LYS A 215 3.59 -22.84 -1.12
N GLU A 216 2.90 -23.55 -0.26
CA GLU A 216 3.52 -24.20 0.90
C GLU A 216 4.15 -25.52 0.48
N MET A 217 5.39 -25.78 0.94
CA MET A 217 6.09 -27.04 0.68
C MET A 217 6.94 -27.48 1.87
N GLU A 218 7.11 -28.79 1.99
CA GLU A 218 8.14 -29.38 2.84
C GLU A 218 9.52 -29.18 2.18
N LEU A 219 10.51 -28.74 2.99
CA LEU A 219 11.83 -28.38 2.49
C LEU A 219 12.75 -29.61 2.35
N TYR A 220 12.85 -30.40 3.42
CA TYR A 220 13.87 -31.45 3.57
C TYR A 220 13.26 -32.81 3.87
N LYS A 221 14.04 -33.87 3.62
CA LYS A 221 13.68 -35.27 3.95
C LYS A 221 14.07 -35.68 5.36
N TYR A 222 14.70 -34.82 6.11
CA TYR A 222 15.22 -35.12 7.46
C TYR A 222 14.08 -35.49 8.43
N LYS A 223 14.42 -36.36 9.37
CA LYS A 223 13.53 -36.87 10.41
C LYS A 223 14.19 -36.78 11.79
N ALA A 224 13.40 -36.94 12.83
CA ALA A 224 13.91 -37.06 14.18
C ALA A 224 14.92 -38.22 14.29
N GLY A 225 16.12 -37.96 14.80
CA GLY A 225 17.23 -38.84 14.91
C GLY A 225 18.30 -38.72 13.81
N ASP A 226 17.99 -38.00 12.71
CA ASP A 226 18.96 -37.73 11.66
C ASP A 226 19.97 -36.67 12.13
N THR A 227 21.14 -36.64 11.49
CA THR A 227 22.22 -35.68 11.78
C THR A 227 22.54 -34.87 10.54
N ILE A 228 22.68 -33.56 10.72
CA ILE A 228 23.05 -32.59 9.67
C ILE A 228 24.46 -32.09 9.96
N GLU A 229 25.36 -32.17 8.99
CA GLU A 229 26.67 -31.52 9.05
C GLU A 229 26.52 -30.04 8.69
N CYS A 230 26.68 -29.16 9.69
CA CYS A 230 26.57 -27.71 9.56
C CYS A 230 27.96 -27.08 9.54
N GLY A 231 28.28 -26.32 8.48
CA GLY A 231 29.51 -25.55 8.34
C GLY A 231 29.38 -24.16 8.96
N TYR A 232 30.47 -23.63 9.49
CA TYR A 232 30.56 -22.25 9.99
C TYR A 232 32.01 -21.73 9.85
N ASN A 233 32.13 -20.42 9.77
CA ASN A 233 33.45 -19.77 9.69
C ASN A 233 33.89 -19.24 11.06
N VAL A 234 35.15 -19.45 11.38
CA VAL A 234 35.77 -18.91 12.57
C VAL A 234 36.75 -17.83 12.16
N TYR A 235 36.56 -16.64 12.66
CA TYR A 235 37.45 -15.51 12.43
C TYR A 235 38.40 -15.34 13.61
N ASP A 236 39.71 -15.17 13.35
CA ASP A 236 40.68 -14.86 14.42
C ASP A 236 40.42 -13.43 14.93
N ASP A 237 40.18 -13.29 16.23
CA ASP A 237 39.93 -12.01 16.91
C ASP A 237 41.08 -10.99 16.81
N ALA A 238 42.24 -11.37 16.21
CA ALA A 238 43.42 -10.53 16.12
C ALA A 238 43.31 -9.33 15.15
N SER A 239 42.22 -9.24 14.34
CA SER A 239 42.11 -8.18 13.33
C SER A 239 41.01 -7.13 13.61
N SER A 240 40.33 -7.20 14.75
CA SER A 240 39.16 -6.32 15.03
C SER A 240 39.50 -5.04 15.84
N ASP A 241 40.75 -4.80 16.25
CA ASP A 241 41.05 -3.70 17.19
C ASP A 241 41.55 -2.37 16.56
N ASP A 242 41.79 -2.28 15.23
CA ASP A 242 42.49 -1.07 14.72
C ASP A 242 41.78 -0.24 13.64
N ASN A 243 40.48 -0.45 13.28
CA ASN A 243 39.85 0.35 12.24
C ASN A 243 38.46 0.97 12.60
N ALA A 244 38.26 1.32 13.88
CA ALA A 244 37.18 2.23 14.26
C ALA A 244 37.80 3.61 14.60
N ALA A 245 38.47 4.25 13.63
CA ALA A 245 38.92 5.63 13.77
C ALA A 245 37.92 6.59 13.15
N GLU A 246 37.28 7.34 14.03
CA GLU A 246 36.91 8.76 13.90
C GLU A 246 36.67 9.29 12.47
N GLY A 247 35.42 9.30 12.07
CA GLY A 247 34.94 10.15 10.99
C GLY A 247 34.34 11.43 11.56
N ASP A 248 35.19 12.45 11.83
CA ASP A 248 34.76 13.80 12.10
C ASP A 248 34.05 14.40 10.89
N THR A 249 32.78 14.70 11.04
CA THR A 249 32.02 15.52 10.10
C THR A 249 32.31 16.99 10.38
N GLU A 250 33.29 17.56 9.70
CA GLU A 250 33.37 19.02 9.53
C GLU A 250 32.47 19.43 8.35
N SER A 251 31.50 20.28 8.66
CA SER A 251 30.71 21.04 7.70
C SER A 251 31.56 22.11 7.04
N SER A 252 31.70 22.08 5.73
CA SER A 252 32.10 23.28 4.97
C SER A 252 31.08 23.54 3.86
N THR A 253 30.41 24.68 4.04
CA THR A 253 29.73 25.42 2.97
C THR A 253 30.77 25.94 1.99
N ASP A 254 30.59 25.77 0.67
CA ASP A 254 30.63 26.84 -0.33
C ASP A 254 30.40 26.35 -1.78
N ASP A 255 29.46 27.05 -2.38
CA ASP A 255 29.30 27.56 -3.75
C ASP A 255 29.65 26.78 -5.04
N ASN A 256 28.58 26.69 -5.87
CA ASN A 256 28.54 26.87 -7.34
C ASN A 256 29.31 25.94 -8.26
N ASN A 257 28.57 25.10 -8.99
CA ASN A 257 28.42 25.22 -10.46
C ASN A 257 27.43 24.22 -11.07
N ALA A 258 26.59 24.75 -11.97
CA ALA A 258 25.63 24.00 -12.76
C ALA A 258 26.34 23.20 -13.88
N VAL A 259 25.99 21.91 -14.02
CA VAL A 259 26.07 21.19 -15.30
C VAL A 259 24.89 20.23 -15.37
N GLU A 260 24.09 20.36 -16.42
CA GLU A 260 23.03 19.45 -16.83
C GLU A 260 23.60 18.06 -17.14
N GLY A 261 22.94 17.02 -16.64
CA GLY A 261 23.25 15.64 -16.99
C GLY A 261 22.14 14.73 -16.49
N ASP A 262 21.48 14.04 -17.42
CA ASP A 262 20.43 13.06 -17.24
C ASP A 262 20.73 12.07 -16.11
N THR A 263 19.85 11.97 -15.12
CA THR A 263 19.91 10.97 -14.06
C THR A 263 18.79 9.95 -14.22
N GLU A 264 19.15 8.78 -14.71
CA GLU A 264 18.43 7.54 -14.43
C GLU A 264 18.43 7.31 -12.93
N SER A 265 17.24 7.16 -12.33
CA SER A 265 17.07 6.85 -10.93
C SER A 265 17.34 5.36 -10.71
N GLY A 266 18.57 5.02 -10.33
CA GLY A 266 18.90 3.75 -9.70
C GLY A 266 18.62 3.86 -8.20
N THR A 267 17.75 3.02 -7.68
CA THR A 267 17.63 2.73 -6.25
C THR A 267 18.91 2.04 -5.82
N GLU A 268 19.76 2.75 -5.09
CA GLU A 268 20.91 2.12 -4.41
C GLU A 268 20.38 1.26 -3.26
N ASP A 269 20.38 -0.03 -3.52
CA ASP A 269 20.24 -1.09 -2.52
C ASP A 269 21.55 -1.07 -1.69
N ASN A 270 21.46 -0.54 -0.46
CA ASN A 270 22.58 -0.45 0.46
C ASN A 270 22.82 -1.79 1.18
N SER A 271 22.92 -2.87 0.41
CA SER A 271 23.54 -4.10 0.85
C SER A 271 25.04 -3.84 0.84
N GLY A 272 25.64 -3.67 2.02
CA GLY A 272 27.06 -3.50 2.15
C GLY A 272 27.79 -4.70 1.53
N TYR A 273 28.24 -4.51 0.31
CA TYR A 273 29.23 -5.39 -0.29
C TYR A 273 30.52 -5.25 0.52
N VAL A 274 30.77 -6.25 1.37
CA VAL A 274 32.09 -6.47 1.94
C VAL A 274 32.95 -7.00 0.78
N ASP A 275 34.02 -6.31 0.44
CA ASP A 275 34.96 -6.72 -0.61
C ASP A 275 35.37 -8.18 -0.44
N GLU A 276 35.29 -8.98 -1.51
CA GLU A 276 35.62 -10.40 -1.55
C GLU A 276 37.04 -10.71 -1.02
N GLU A 277 37.96 -9.75 -0.94
CA GLU A 277 39.30 -9.90 -0.40
C GLU A 277 39.34 -9.98 1.14
N THR A 278 38.27 -9.50 1.85
CA THR A 278 38.23 -9.54 3.33
C THR A 278 37.62 -10.85 3.86
N ILE A 279 37.01 -11.67 3.01
CA ILE A 279 36.34 -12.94 3.40
C ILE A 279 37.33 -14.09 3.58
N ASN A 280 38.59 -13.93 3.21
CA ASN A 280 39.51 -15.06 3.01
C ASN A 280 40.38 -15.46 4.24
N ASN A 281 40.12 -14.96 5.45
CA ASN A 281 40.87 -15.32 6.65
C ASN A 281 40.11 -16.16 7.69
N GLY A 282 38.88 -16.61 7.36
CA GLY A 282 38.12 -17.51 8.23
C GLY A 282 38.47 -18.97 7.99
N VAL A 283 38.74 -19.72 9.07
CA VAL A 283 38.89 -21.19 9.00
C VAL A 283 37.47 -21.80 9.04
N ARG A 284 37.06 -22.44 7.93
CA ARG A 284 35.80 -23.20 7.90
C ARG A 284 35.90 -24.44 8.77
N LYS A 285 34.92 -24.59 9.65
CA LYS A 285 34.73 -25.76 10.52
C LYS A 285 33.35 -26.36 10.30
N THR A 286 33.17 -27.61 10.70
CA THR A 286 31.87 -28.30 10.66
C THR A 286 31.51 -28.85 12.03
N VAL A 287 30.19 -28.94 12.28
CA VAL A 287 29.62 -29.55 13.48
C VAL A 287 28.41 -30.39 13.12
N ASP A 288 28.29 -31.55 13.76
CA ASP A 288 27.15 -32.44 13.56
C ASP A 288 25.99 -32.06 14.47
N VAL A 289 24.85 -31.64 13.89
CA VAL A 289 23.63 -31.27 14.60
C VAL A 289 22.61 -32.39 14.48
N THR A 290 22.24 -33.01 15.61
CA THR A 290 21.20 -34.03 15.64
C THR A 290 19.81 -33.38 15.67
N ILE A 291 18.86 -33.88 14.85
CA ILE A 291 17.49 -33.41 14.81
C ILE A 291 16.68 -34.15 15.89
N ALA A 292 16.19 -33.39 16.89
CA ALA A 292 15.30 -33.92 17.93
C ALA A 292 13.86 -34.09 17.43
N GLY A 293 13.44 -33.26 16.48
CA GLY A 293 12.11 -33.30 15.91
C GLY A 293 11.97 -32.39 14.70
N VAL A 294 10.91 -32.63 13.93
CA VAL A 294 10.57 -31.86 12.73
C VAL A 294 9.15 -31.33 12.90
N THR A 295 8.93 -30.07 12.60
CA THR A 295 7.64 -29.39 12.75
C THR A 295 7.36 -28.42 11.60
N ASP A 296 6.10 -28.06 11.42
CA ASP A 296 5.65 -26.98 10.56
C ASP A 296 5.37 -25.68 11.32
N LYS A 297 5.45 -25.72 12.66
CA LYS A 297 5.21 -24.59 13.52
C LYS A 297 6.48 -23.77 13.73
N VAL A 298 6.30 -22.45 13.67
CA VAL A 298 7.35 -21.46 13.90
C VAL A 298 7.10 -20.82 15.26
N PRO A 299 8.11 -20.62 16.12
CA PRO A 299 7.89 -19.90 17.37
C PRO A 299 7.71 -18.42 17.13
N ILE A 300 7.18 -17.72 18.15
CA ILE A 300 6.87 -16.29 18.13
C ILE A 300 8.05 -15.45 17.59
N GLY A 301 7.74 -14.50 16.72
CA GLY A 301 8.71 -13.58 16.11
C GLY A 301 9.52 -14.15 14.95
N TYR A 302 9.43 -15.43 14.67
CA TYR A 302 10.08 -16.04 13.51
C TYR A 302 9.10 -16.25 12.37
N ASN A 303 9.62 -16.20 11.15
CA ASN A 303 8.79 -16.35 9.96
C ASN A 303 9.32 -17.52 9.10
N GLY A 304 8.46 -18.50 8.82
CA GLY A 304 8.75 -19.65 7.97
C GLY A 304 8.83 -19.34 6.46
N ASN A 305 8.78 -18.06 6.06
CA ASN A 305 8.78 -17.63 4.66
C ASN A 305 10.16 -17.17 4.15
N SER A 306 11.23 -17.40 4.93
CA SER A 306 12.58 -16.99 4.55
C SER A 306 13.30 -18.09 3.75
N ASN A 307 14.28 -17.69 2.93
CA ASN A 307 15.20 -18.63 2.27
C ASN A 307 16.16 -19.30 3.28
N THR A 308 16.16 -18.85 4.52
CA THR A 308 16.98 -19.38 5.61
C THR A 308 16.21 -20.46 6.36
N THR A 309 16.83 -21.60 6.55
CA THR A 309 16.24 -22.72 7.29
C THR A 309 16.38 -22.52 8.79
N LEU A 310 15.31 -22.68 9.54
CA LEU A 310 15.27 -22.44 10.98
C LEU A 310 15.45 -23.75 11.76
N LEU A 311 16.42 -23.74 12.67
CA LEU A 311 16.68 -24.77 13.67
C LEU A 311 16.62 -24.14 15.06
N PHE A 312 15.91 -24.74 16.00
CA PHE A 312 15.80 -24.25 17.38
C PHE A 312 16.39 -25.25 18.36
N MET A 313 17.22 -24.76 19.27
CA MET A 313 17.88 -25.57 20.30
C MET A 313 17.75 -24.89 21.67
N ASN A 314 17.88 -25.66 22.74
CA ASN A 314 18.15 -25.07 24.05
C ASN A 314 19.65 -24.85 24.26
N GLN A 315 19.99 -24.03 25.25
CA GLN A 315 21.39 -23.68 25.53
C GLN A 315 22.28 -24.89 25.80
N LYS A 316 21.78 -25.86 26.59
CA LYS A 316 22.53 -27.08 26.93
C LYS A 316 22.81 -27.95 25.71
N GLY A 317 21.80 -28.09 24.83
CA GLY A 317 21.92 -28.79 23.55
C GLY A 317 23.00 -28.14 22.68
N PHE A 318 22.93 -26.82 22.54
CA PHE A 318 23.92 -26.06 21.76
C PHE A 318 25.32 -26.15 22.34
N GLU A 319 25.51 -25.98 23.64
CA GLU A 319 26.80 -26.13 24.29
C GLU A 319 27.38 -27.54 24.14
N SER A 320 26.55 -28.57 24.11
CA SER A 320 26.98 -29.96 23.91
C SER A 320 27.55 -30.24 22.50
N LEU A 321 27.23 -29.40 21.51
CA LEU A 321 27.79 -29.52 20.15
C LEU A 321 29.31 -29.30 20.14
N TRP A 322 29.81 -28.47 21.05
CA TRP A 322 31.24 -28.11 21.13
C TRP A 322 32.05 -29.06 22.02
N GLY A 323 31.40 -29.95 22.79
CA GLY A 323 31.92 -31.09 23.53
C GLY A 323 33.08 -30.79 24.46
N ASP A 324 33.42 -31.74 25.34
CA ASP A 324 34.51 -31.67 26.32
C ASP A 324 35.93 -31.62 25.70
N GLY A 325 36.17 -30.80 24.66
CA GLY A 325 37.49 -30.64 24.02
C GLY A 325 37.99 -31.84 23.21
N LYS A 326 37.16 -32.89 23.02
CA LYS A 326 37.61 -34.13 22.34
C LYS A 326 37.73 -34.01 20.82
N ASN A 327 37.05 -33.03 20.20
CA ASN A 327 37.07 -32.83 18.74
C ASN A 327 37.90 -31.62 18.29
N GLY A 328 38.67 -30.99 19.18
CA GLY A 328 39.53 -29.83 18.84
C GLY A 328 38.78 -28.56 18.45
N ASN A 329 37.46 -28.53 18.60
CA ASN A 329 36.60 -27.41 18.25
C ASN A 329 36.27 -26.56 19.48
N GLU A 330 37.27 -25.88 20.04
CA GLU A 330 37.07 -24.96 21.17
C GLU A 330 36.46 -23.60 20.76
N ILE A 331 36.23 -23.36 19.48
CA ILE A 331 35.83 -22.05 18.98
C ILE A 331 34.41 -22.14 18.47
N LYS A 332 33.50 -21.45 19.19
CA LYS A 332 32.10 -21.23 18.77
C LYS A 332 32.06 -20.45 17.46
N PRO A 333 31.00 -20.60 16.64
CA PRO A 333 30.78 -19.68 15.54
C PRO A 333 30.73 -18.24 16.06
N GLY A 334 31.11 -17.29 15.24
CA GLY A 334 31.26 -15.87 15.60
C GLY A 334 30.06 -15.28 16.36
N HIS A 335 30.06 -13.98 16.52
CA HIS A 335 29.05 -13.31 17.35
C HIS A 335 27.60 -13.71 17.00
N ALA A 336 26.82 -14.09 18.04
CA ALA A 336 25.42 -14.37 17.89
C ALA A 336 24.64 -13.09 17.58
N SER A 337 23.62 -13.20 16.74
CA SER A 337 22.58 -12.20 16.62
C SER A 337 21.51 -12.43 17.70
N TYR A 338 21.41 -11.51 18.65
CA TYR A 338 20.45 -11.64 19.74
C TYR A 338 19.16 -10.90 19.40
N SER A 339 18.05 -11.60 19.54
CA SER A 339 16.71 -11.03 19.34
C SER A 339 15.75 -11.49 20.44
N ALA A 340 14.81 -10.63 20.78
CA ALA A 340 13.70 -11.01 21.63
C ALA A 340 12.39 -10.48 21.04
N TYR A 341 11.33 -11.26 21.23
CA TYR A 341 9.99 -10.94 20.78
C TYR A 341 9.04 -11.04 21.96
N VAL A 342 8.17 -10.06 22.12
CA VAL A 342 7.25 -9.98 23.26
C VAL A 342 5.84 -9.68 22.75
N VAL A 343 4.87 -10.37 23.33
CA VAL A 343 3.45 -9.99 23.26
C VAL A 343 3.12 -9.26 24.55
N ALA A 344 2.90 -7.96 24.46
CA ALA A 344 2.56 -7.13 25.60
C ALA A 344 1.09 -6.66 25.50
N GLU A 345 0.37 -6.63 26.63
CA GLU A 345 -0.99 -6.09 26.68
C GLU A 345 -1.04 -4.61 26.26
N ASN A 346 -0.02 -3.84 26.68
CA ASN A 346 0.19 -2.44 26.27
C ASN A 346 1.64 -2.25 25.83
N ALA A 347 1.89 -2.28 24.53
CA ALA A 347 3.22 -2.22 23.96
C ALA A 347 3.97 -0.91 24.30
N ASP A 348 3.26 0.23 24.42
CA ASP A 348 3.89 1.52 24.74
C ASP A 348 4.40 1.53 26.19
N GLU A 349 3.59 1.07 27.13
CA GLU A 349 3.94 1.02 28.56
C GLU A 349 5.04 -0.01 28.82
N TYR A 350 4.98 -1.14 28.10
CA TYR A 350 6.01 -2.17 28.16
C TYR A 350 7.36 -1.63 27.68
N GLN A 351 7.38 -0.96 26.53
CA GLN A 351 8.59 -0.34 25.98
C GLN A 351 9.17 0.70 26.92
N ASP A 352 8.35 1.61 27.45
CA ASP A 352 8.78 2.65 28.40
C ASP A 352 9.39 2.04 29.68
N THR A 353 8.85 0.93 30.15
CA THR A 353 9.36 0.23 31.33
C THR A 353 10.66 -0.51 31.01
N PHE A 354 10.72 -1.20 29.86
CA PHE A 354 11.94 -1.87 29.42
C PHE A 354 13.12 -0.88 29.27
N GLU A 355 12.88 0.26 28.64
CA GLU A 355 13.89 1.32 28.49
C GLU A 355 14.37 1.85 29.85
N LYS A 356 13.48 2.07 30.82
CA LYS A 356 13.85 2.49 32.18
C LYS A 356 14.68 1.45 32.94
N GLU A 357 14.37 0.15 32.78
CA GLU A 357 15.09 -0.93 33.45
C GLU A 357 16.48 -1.18 32.84
N THR A 358 16.66 -0.85 31.58
CA THR A 358 17.91 -1.06 30.84
C THR A 358 18.77 0.20 30.76
N GLU A 359 18.17 1.40 30.68
CA GLU A 359 18.89 2.67 30.59
C GLU A 359 19.60 3.00 31.90
N GLY A 360 20.91 3.24 31.80
CA GLY A 360 21.74 3.56 32.97
C GLY A 360 22.07 2.37 33.87
N ASN A 361 21.59 1.17 33.56
CA ASN A 361 21.95 -0.04 34.29
C ASN A 361 23.35 -0.52 33.86
N PRO A 362 24.32 -0.59 34.79
CA PRO A 362 25.69 -1.02 34.45
C PRO A 362 25.78 -2.38 33.78
N GLU A 363 24.80 -3.26 34.03
CA GLU A 363 24.74 -4.60 33.49
C GLU A 363 24.52 -4.62 31.98
N TYR A 364 23.72 -3.65 31.48
CA TYR A 364 23.36 -3.54 30.07
C TYR A 364 24.15 -2.45 29.33
N SER A 365 25.14 -1.83 30.00
CA SER A 365 25.89 -0.68 29.46
C SER A 365 26.71 -0.99 28.19
N GLN A 366 26.98 -2.28 27.91
CA GLN A 366 27.69 -2.73 26.71
C GLN A 366 26.78 -3.34 25.66
N ILE A 367 25.46 -3.26 25.84
CA ILE A 367 24.45 -3.77 24.92
C ILE A 367 23.71 -2.59 24.32
N SER A 368 23.66 -2.53 23.02
CA SER A 368 22.80 -1.59 22.30
C SER A 368 21.49 -2.27 21.95
N PHE A 369 20.39 -1.73 22.44
CA PHE A 369 19.04 -2.22 22.16
C PHE A 369 18.40 -1.42 21.04
N TYR A 370 17.87 -2.10 20.04
CA TYR A 370 16.96 -1.55 19.05
C TYR A 370 15.58 -2.13 19.31
N VAL A 371 14.70 -1.30 19.87
CA VAL A 371 13.33 -1.71 20.22
C VAL A 371 12.36 -1.24 19.14
N SER A 372 11.67 -2.18 18.54
CA SER A 372 10.59 -1.96 17.55
C SER A 372 9.24 -2.21 18.23
N ASN A 373 8.40 -1.19 18.27
CA ASN A 373 7.03 -1.27 18.77
C ASN A 373 6.08 -1.26 17.57
N LEU A 374 5.64 -2.45 17.15
CA LEU A 374 4.80 -2.63 15.97
C LEU A 374 3.46 -1.90 16.07
N ASP A 375 2.87 -1.84 17.28
CA ASP A 375 1.62 -1.11 17.49
C ASP A 375 1.81 0.40 17.28
N LYS A 376 2.93 0.95 17.74
CA LYS A 376 3.28 2.36 17.54
C LYS A 376 3.61 2.65 16.08
N GLU A 377 4.45 1.83 15.46
CA GLU A 377 4.81 1.95 14.04
C GLU A 377 3.57 1.91 13.15
N MET A 378 2.66 0.95 13.38
CA MET A 378 1.39 0.87 12.66
C MET A 378 0.51 2.12 12.86
N ARG A 379 0.46 2.67 14.10
CA ARG A 379 -0.28 3.92 14.37
C ARG A 379 0.34 5.11 13.66
N ASP A 380 1.66 5.20 13.66
CA ASP A 380 2.41 6.30 13.04
C ASP A 380 2.25 6.25 11.51
N GLU A 381 2.37 5.09 10.89
CA GLU A 381 2.10 4.93 9.45
C GLU A 381 0.65 5.28 9.09
N LYS A 382 -0.33 4.79 9.85
CA LYS A 382 -1.74 5.17 9.67
C LYS A 382 -1.96 6.68 9.83
N SER A 383 -1.23 7.31 10.74
CA SER A 383 -1.29 8.76 10.94
C SER A 383 -0.73 9.52 9.73
N LEU A 384 0.39 9.08 9.17
CA LEU A 384 0.97 9.64 7.95
C LEU A 384 0.01 9.52 6.76
N PHE A 385 -0.58 8.35 6.55
CA PHE A 385 -1.59 8.17 5.49
C PHE A 385 -2.86 8.99 5.75
N THR A 386 -3.26 9.16 7.00
CA THR A 386 -4.38 10.04 7.36
C THR A 386 -4.07 11.49 7.01
N LEU A 387 -2.88 11.99 7.32
CA LEU A 387 -2.43 13.32 6.96
C LEU A 387 -2.41 13.51 5.43
N LEU A 388 -1.82 12.55 4.70
CA LEU A 388 -1.84 12.55 3.23
C LEU A 388 -3.27 12.55 2.69
N GLY A 389 -4.19 11.79 3.32
CA GLY A 389 -5.61 11.76 3.00
C GLY A 389 -6.28 13.13 3.16
N VAL A 390 -6.00 13.84 4.24
CA VAL A 390 -6.53 15.21 4.45
C VAL A 390 -6.12 16.14 3.31
N PHE A 391 -4.85 16.11 2.89
CA PHE A 391 -4.39 16.90 1.74
C PHE A 391 -5.07 16.47 0.44
N ALA A 392 -5.15 15.18 0.18
CA ALA A 392 -5.76 14.63 -1.03
C ALA A 392 -7.25 14.98 -1.14
N TYR A 393 -8.01 14.79 -0.05
CA TYR A 393 -9.43 15.18 -0.01
C TYR A 393 -9.61 16.69 -0.04
N GLY A 394 -8.70 17.48 0.57
CA GLY A 394 -8.67 18.93 0.44
C GLY A 394 -8.54 19.37 -1.03
N LEU A 395 -7.63 18.75 -1.77
CA LEU A 395 -7.47 18.99 -3.21
C LEU A 395 -8.75 18.63 -4.00
N ILE A 396 -9.40 17.51 -3.66
CA ILE A 396 -10.68 17.13 -4.28
C ILE A 396 -11.74 18.21 -4.03
N VAL A 397 -11.82 18.75 -2.81
CA VAL A 397 -12.77 19.83 -2.48
C VAL A 397 -12.51 21.06 -3.36
N VAL A 398 -11.26 21.45 -3.55
CA VAL A 398 -10.91 22.59 -4.44
C VAL A 398 -11.32 22.30 -5.89
N ILE A 399 -11.02 21.13 -6.42
CA ILE A 399 -11.42 20.70 -7.77
C ILE A 399 -12.95 20.69 -7.89
N ALA A 400 -13.63 20.17 -6.88
CA ALA A 400 -15.10 20.15 -6.83
C ALA A 400 -15.68 21.57 -6.82
N LEU A 401 -15.14 22.51 -6.06
CA LEU A 401 -15.58 23.91 -6.05
C LEU A 401 -15.40 24.58 -7.41
N ILE A 402 -14.27 24.34 -8.09
CA ILE A 402 -14.06 24.82 -9.46
C ILE A 402 -15.11 24.19 -10.41
N GLY A 403 -15.34 22.88 -10.27
CA GLY A 403 -16.36 22.17 -11.05
C GLY A 403 -17.76 22.71 -10.81
N ILE A 404 -18.14 22.92 -9.55
CA ILE A 404 -19.43 23.50 -9.13
C ILE A 404 -19.63 24.88 -9.73
N THR A 405 -18.64 25.75 -9.62
CA THR A 405 -18.69 27.12 -10.17
C THR A 405 -18.89 27.08 -11.69
N ASN A 406 -18.16 26.20 -12.38
CA ASN A 406 -18.32 26.01 -13.82
C ASN A 406 -19.71 25.48 -14.19
N ILE A 407 -20.25 24.53 -13.40
CA ILE A 407 -21.60 23.99 -13.59
C ILE A 407 -22.65 25.08 -13.37
N ILE A 408 -22.56 25.86 -12.28
CA ILE A 408 -23.47 26.97 -11.98
C ILE A 408 -23.48 27.97 -13.13
N ASN A 409 -22.32 28.41 -13.58
CA ASN A 409 -22.18 29.37 -14.66
C ASN A 409 -22.82 28.84 -15.98
N THR A 410 -22.47 27.59 -16.36
CA THR A 410 -22.96 27.01 -17.62
C THR A 410 -24.47 26.75 -17.60
N LEU A 411 -24.98 26.22 -16.47
CA LEU A 411 -26.41 25.93 -16.35
C LEU A 411 -27.25 27.21 -16.22
N SER A 412 -26.84 28.18 -15.39
CA SER A 412 -27.55 29.46 -15.22
C SER A 412 -27.61 30.24 -16.54
N THR A 413 -26.47 30.43 -17.21
CA THR A 413 -26.45 31.09 -18.53
C THR A 413 -27.26 30.29 -19.57
N GLY A 414 -27.18 28.94 -19.54
CA GLY A 414 -27.99 28.09 -20.39
C GLY A 414 -29.49 28.25 -20.19
N MET A 415 -29.92 28.45 -18.95
CA MET A 415 -31.31 28.72 -18.59
C MET A 415 -31.76 30.14 -18.99
N GLU A 416 -30.92 31.16 -18.75
CA GLU A 416 -31.20 32.55 -19.14
C GLU A 416 -31.39 32.70 -20.66
N LEU A 417 -30.50 32.10 -21.45
CA LEU A 417 -30.62 32.09 -22.93
C LEU A 417 -31.86 31.37 -23.46
N ARG A 418 -32.51 30.54 -22.65
CA ARG A 418 -33.75 29.81 -22.98
C ARG A 418 -34.99 30.42 -22.31
N SER A 419 -34.84 31.54 -21.63
CA SER A 419 -35.94 32.19 -20.90
C SER A 419 -37.14 32.48 -21.81
N ARG A 420 -36.89 32.89 -23.05
CA ARG A 420 -37.91 33.13 -24.06
C ARG A 420 -38.66 31.83 -24.46
N GLU A 421 -37.94 30.72 -24.69
CA GLU A 421 -38.55 29.42 -24.94
C GLU A 421 -39.47 29.00 -23.79
N PHE A 422 -39.01 29.21 -22.54
CA PHE A 422 -39.79 28.90 -21.34
C PHE A 422 -41.00 29.81 -21.18
N ALA A 423 -40.86 31.11 -21.48
CA ALA A 423 -41.98 32.05 -21.47
C ALA A 423 -43.06 31.66 -22.50
N THR A 424 -42.63 31.23 -23.70
CA THR A 424 -43.55 30.74 -24.73
C THR A 424 -44.30 29.49 -24.30
N LEU A 425 -43.60 28.51 -23.69
CA LEU A 425 -44.24 27.29 -23.17
C LEU A 425 -45.27 27.59 -22.07
N ARG A 426 -44.97 28.57 -21.19
CA ARG A 426 -45.91 29.03 -20.15
C ARG A 426 -47.09 29.76 -20.74
N SER A 427 -46.90 30.54 -21.82
CA SER A 427 -48.01 31.23 -22.52
C SER A 427 -48.97 30.26 -23.21
N ILE A 428 -48.52 29.07 -23.65
CA ILE A 428 -49.33 27.99 -24.22
C ILE A 428 -50.05 27.16 -23.12
N GLY A 429 -49.79 27.46 -21.81
CA GLY A 429 -50.49 26.82 -20.70
C GLY A 429 -49.68 25.83 -19.88
N MET A 430 -48.34 25.79 -20.02
CA MET A 430 -47.50 24.98 -19.15
C MET A 430 -47.57 25.49 -17.70
N THR A 431 -47.95 24.61 -16.76
CA THR A 431 -48.02 24.95 -15.34
C THR A 431 -46.61 24.98 -14.71
N ASP A 432 -46.44 25.72 -13.60
CA ASP A 432 -45.20 25.78 -12.84
C ASP A 432 -44.72 24.41 -12.36
N LYS A 433 -45.64 23.48 -12.03
CA LYS A 433 -45.32 22.10 -11.64
C LYS A 433 -44.73 21.31 -12.81
N GLN A 434 -45.31 21.47 -14.01
CA GLN A 434 -44.80 20.80 -15.23
C GLN A 434 -43.42 21.35 -15.63
N PHE A 435 -43.22 22.68 -15.53
CA PHE A 435 -41.95 23.32 -15.78
C PHE A 435 -40.86 22.81 -14.79
N ALA A 436 -41.16 22.80 -13.50
CA ALA A 436 -40.26 22.29 -12.49
C ALA A 436 -39.94 20.80 -12.69
N GLY A 437 -40.92 20.01 -13.14
CA GLY A 437 -40.71 18.60 -13.50
C GLY A 437 -39.77 18.42 -14.67
N MET A 438 -39.91 19.22 -15.72
CA MET A 438 -39.02 19.22 -16.88
C MET A 438 -37.58 19.55 -16.50
N VAL A 439 -37.37 20.61 -15.71
CA VAL A 439 -36.04 21.02 -15.27
C VAL A 439 -35.38 19.96 -14.37
N ARG A 440 -36.17 19.32 -13.48
CA ARG A 440 -35.66 18.19 -12.67
C ARG A 440 -35.18 17.00 -13.52
N LEU A 441 -35.94 16.63 -14.54
CA LEU A 441 -35.57 15.57 -15.47
C LEU A 441 -34.33 15.92 -16.28
N GLU A 442 -34.18 17.19 -16.67
CA GLU A 442 -32.95 17.67 -17.33
C GLU A 442 -31.74 17.51 -16.44
N SER A 443 -31.82 17.81 -15.12
CA SER A 443 -30.75 17.58 -14.14
C SER A 443 -30.38 16.09 -14.03
N VAL A 444 -31.38 15.22 -13.92
CA VAL A 444 -31.19 13.78 -13.82
C VAL A 444 -30.44 13.23 -15.06
N PHE A 445 -30.87 13.62 -16.25
CA PHE A 445 -30.21 13.16 -17.49
C PHE A 445 -28.76 13.63 -17.62
N ILE A 446 -28.46 14.87 -17.18
CA ILE A 446 -27.07 15.37 -17.16
C ILE A 446 -26.22 14.56 -16.16
N SER A 447 -26.77 14.33 -14.94
CA SER A 447 -26.09 13.54 -13.91
C SER A 447 -25.82 12.11 -14.39
N VAL A 448 -26.84 11.43 -14.90
CA VAL A 448 -26.72 10.06 -15.39
C VAL A 448 -25.70 9.98 -16.54
N LYS A 449 -25.74 10.92 -17.48
CA LYS A 449 -24.76 10.95 -18.58
C LYS A 449 -23.33 11.12 -18.09
N ALA A 450 -23.10 11.95 -17.06
CA ALA A 450 -21.78 12.15 -16.49
C ALA A 450 -21.31 10.92 -15.70
N LEU A 451 -22.20 10.32 -14.89
CA LEU A 451 -21.88 9.16 -14.06
C LEU A 451 -21.63 7.89 -14.89
N VAL A 452 -22.40 7.68 -15.97
CA VAL A 452 -22.20 6.54 -16.90
C VAL A 452 -20.82 6.57 -17.56
N ILE A 453 -20.20 7.75 -17.67
CA ILE A 453 -18.85 7.89 -18.20
C ILE A 453 -17.84 7.92 -17.03
N GLY A 454 -18.10 8.71 -15.99
CA GLY A 454 -17.16 8.99 -14.91
C GLY A 454 -16.90 7.77 -14.02
N VAL A 455 -17.94 7.04 -13.63
CA VAL A 455 -17.77 5.87 -12.74
C VAL A 455 -16.99 4.73 -13.41
N PRO A 456 -17.32 4.27 -14.62
CA PRO A 456 -16.51 3.25 -15.28
C PRO A 456 -15.06 3.68 -15.53
N LEU A 457 -14.86 4.95 -15.90
CA LEU A 457 -13.52 5.49 -16.13
C LEU A 457 -12.72 5.55 -14.81
N GLY A 458 -13.36 5.94 -13.70
CA GLY A 458 -12.75 5.93 -12.37
C GLY A 458 -12.36 4.52 -11.93
N ILE A 459 -13.25 3.53 -12.13
CA ILE A 459 -12.97 2.12 -11.83
C ILE A 459 -11.82 1.60 -12.72
N LEU A 460 -11.81 1.94 -14.00
CA LEU A 460 -10.74 1.51 -14.92
C LEU A 460 -9.38 2.07 -14.48
N ILE A 461 -9.31 3.36 -14.14
CA ILE A 461 -8.05 3.99 -13.71
C ILE A 461 -7.59 3.42 -12.36
N SER A 462 -8.50 3.20 -11.40
CA SER A 462 -8.16 2.58 -10.13
C SER A 462 -7.69 1.13 -10.30
N TYR A 463 -8.26 0.37 -11.24
CA TYR A 463 -7.79 -0.96 -11.59
C TYR A 463 -6.39 -0.93 -12.22
N LEU A 464 -6.13 0.01 -13.15
CA LEU A 464 -4.79 0.17 -13.74
C LEU A 464 -3.75 0.54 -12.69
N LEU A 465 -4.11 1.37 -11.71
CA LEU A 465 -3.24 1.71 -10.59
C LEU A 465 -2.88 0.45 -9.77
N CYS A 466 -3.85 -0.40 -9.46
CA CYS A 466 -3.62 -1.67 -8.79
C CYS A 466 -2.65 -2.58 -9.59
N VAL A 467 -2.89 -2.72 -10.90
CA VAL A 467 -2.01 -3.51 -11.78
C VAL A 467 -0.58 -2.96 -11.83
N MET A 468 -0.42 -1.64 -11.78
CA MET A 468 0.92 -1.02 -11.72
C MET A 468 1.61 -1.32 -10.38
N MET A 469 0.89 -1.26 -9.27
CA MET A 469 1.43 -1.58 -7.95
C MET A 469 1.78 -3.07 -7.82
N ASN A 470 0.94 -3.97 -8.34
CA ASN A 470 1.19 -5.41 -8.32
C ASN A 470 2.37 -5.87 -9.21
N ARG A 471 2.97 -4.97 -10.00
CA ARG A 471 4.26 -5.27 -10.67
C ARG A 471 5.44 -5.17 -9.70
N MET A 472 5.25 -4.50 -8.58
CA MET A 472 6.25 -4.32 -7.53
C MET A 472 6.05 -5.33 -6.38
N ASP A 473 4.78 -5.76 -6.16
CA ASP A 473 4.42 -6.73 -5.10
C ASP A 473 3.07 -7.38 -5.47
N ASP A 474 3.06 -8.69 -5.72
CA ASP A 474 1.88 -9.45 -6.20
C ASP A 474 0.77 -9.64 -5.14
N ALA A 475 0.91 -9.06 -3.94
CA ALA A 475 0.02 -9.32 -2.81
C ALA A 475 -1.31 -8.50 -2.83
N ILE A 476 -1.45 -7.49 -3.70
CA ILE A 476 -2.59 -6.57 -3.65
C ILE A 476 -3.75 -7.06 -4.52
N ILE A 477 -4.86 -7.48 -3.89
CA ILE A 477 -6.10 -7.83 -4.57
C ILE A 477 -6.91 -6.56 -4.85
N TYR A 478 -7.35 -6.37 -6.11
CA TYR A 478 -8.18 -5.24 -6.47
C TYR A 478 -9.58 -5.34 -5.86
N GLU A 479 -9.90 -4.42 -4.96
CA GLU A 479 -11.25 -4.25 -4.42
C GLU A 479 -11.80 -2.87 -4.82
N PRO A 480 -12.86 -2.81 -5.65
CA PRO A 480 -13.46 -1.53 -6.02
C PRO A 480 -13.96 -0.75 -4.81
N PRO A 481 -13.75 0.58 -4.74
CA PRO A 481 -14.17 1.40 -3.59
C PRO A 481 -15.69 1.65 -3.61
N TYR A 482 -16.51 0.63 -3.39
CA TYR A 482 -17.98 0.69 -3.51
C TYR A 482 -18.62 1.81 -2.68
N LYS A 483 -18.12 2.04 -1.45
CA LYS A 483 -18.62 3.11 -0.56
C LYS A 483 -18.41 4.50 -1.19
N ALA A 484 -17.22 4.73 -1.76
CA ALA A 484 -16.90 5.98 -2.45
C ALA A 484 -17.71 6.15 -3.74
N ILE A 485 -17.89 5.08 -4.51
CA ILE A 485 -18.71 5.09 -5.74
C ILE A 485 -20.16 5.48 -5.42
N ILE A 486 -20.78 4.85 -4.42
CA ILE A 486 -22.16 5.17 -4.01
C ILE A 486 -22.25 6.61 -3.53
N LEU A 487 -21.32 7.06 -2.69
CA LEU A 487 -21.25 8.43 -2.20
C LEU A 487 -21.14 9.43 -3.37
N CYS A 488 -20.26 9.17 -4.33
CA CYS A 488 -20.07 9.98 -5.53
C CYS A 488 -21.38 10.12 -6.32
N ILE A 489 -22.08 9.02 -6.56
CA ILE A 489 -23.36 9.00 -7.29
C ILE A 489 -24.39 9.88 -6.57
N VAL A 490 -24.55 9.71 -5.26
CA VAL A 490 -25.52 10.47 -4.46
C VAL A 490 -25.18 11.97 -4.46
N VAL A 491 -23.91 12.31 -4.21
CA VAL A 491 -23.46 13.72 -4.16
C VAL A 491 -23.64 14.41 -5.51
N VAL A 492 -23.26 13.78 -6.62
CA VAL A 492 -23.40 14.34 -7.96
C VAL A 492 -24.87 14.61 -8.31
N ILE A 493 -25.77 13.67 -8.02
CA ILE A 493 -27.21 13.84 -8.29
C ILE A 493 -27.78 14.97 -7.44
N MET A 494 -27.48 15.00 -6.14
CA MET A 494 -27.95 16.07 -5.24
C MET A 494 -27.41 17.44 -5.63
N LEU A 495 -26.14 17.53 -5.99
CA LEU A 495 -25.50 18.79 -6.39
C LEU A 495 -26.16 19.38 -7.63
N ILE A 496 -26.29 18.59 -8.70
CA ILE A 496 -26.88 19.08 -9.95
C ILE A 496 -28.34 19.44 -9.74
N TYR A 497 -29.09 18.66 -8.96
CA TYR A 497 -30.46 18.98 -8.59
C TYR A 497 -30.57 20.32 -7.85
N ALA A 498 -29.67 20.56 -6.87
CA ALA A 498 -29.62 21.80 -6.11
C ALA A 498 -29.32 23.02 -7.01
N ILE A 499 -28.33 22.91 -7.89
CA ILE A 499 -27.94 23.99 -8.82
C ILE A 499 -29.11 24.31 -9.77
N MET A 500 -29.74 23.30 -10.34
CA MET A 500 -30.87 23.50 -11.25
C MET A 500 -32.07 24.13 -10.53
N LYS A 501 -32.36 23.73 -9.28
CA LYS A 501 -33.40 24.33 -8.46
C LYS A 501 -33.13 25.81 -8.20
N LEU A 502 -31.88 26.16 -7.83
CA LEU A 502 -31.46 27.55 -7.62
C LEU A 502 -31.61 28.39 -8.91
N SER A 503 -31.13 27.87 -10.04
CA SER A 503 -31.24 28.55 -11.34
C SER A 503 -32.70 28.75 -11.76
N MET A 504 -33.58 27.80 -11.48
CA MET A 504 -35.02 27.89 -11.75
C MET A 504 -35.69 28.95 -10.88
N THR A 505 -35.33 29.07 -9.61
CA THR A 505 -35.90 30.07 -8.70
C THR A 505 -35.62 31.49 -9.20
N LYS A 506 -34.40 31.74 -9.72
CA LYS A 506 -33.99 33.01 -10.32
C LYS A 506 -34.84 33.37 -11.55
N LEU A 507 -35.22 32.40 -12.39
CA LEU A 507 -36.04 32.60 -13.59
C LEU A 507 -37.55 32.82 -13.27
N ARG A 508 -38.02 32.32 -12.14
CA ARG A 508 -39.42 32.44 -11.73
C ARG A 508 -39.81 33.88 -11.38
N HIS A 509 -38.85 34.70 -10.95
CA HIS A 509 -39.09 36.10 -10.61
C HIS A 509 -39.18 37.05 -11.81
N ASN A 510 -38.81 36.62 -13.03
CA ASN A 510 -38.88 37.47 -14.21
C ASN A 510 -40.29 37.51 -14.79
N ASN A 511 -40.79 38.72 -15.05
CA ASN A 511 -42.12 38.94 -15.67
C ASN A 511 -42.17 38.34 -17.07
N ILE A 512 -43.15 37.45 -17.33
CA ILE A 512 -43.30 36.71 -18.60
C ILE A 512 -43.44 37.69 -19.78
N ILE A 513 -44.23 38.78 -19.59
CA ILE A 513 -44.50 39.78 -20.62
C ILE A 513 -43.25 40.58 -21.00
N GLU A 514 -42.45 40.92 -19.99
CA GLU A 514 -41.18 41.67 -20.17
C GLU A 514 -40.11 40.82 -20.85
N THR A 515 -40.06 39.52 -20.52
CA THR A 515 -39.12 38.56 -21.12
C THR A 515 -39.43 38.29 -22.59
N ILE A 516 -40.69 38.29 -22.99
CA ILE A 516 -41.11 38.11 -24.40
C ILE A 516 -40.86 39.39 -25.21
N LYS A 517 -41.02 40.57 -24.57
CA LYS A 517 -40.97 41.89 -25.22
C LYS A 517 -39.52 42.42 -25.37
N ASN A 518 -38.62 41.98 -24.52
CA ASN A 518 -37.20 42.41 -24.59
C ASN A 518 -36.50 41.73 -25.79
N GLU A 519 -36.26 42.52 -26.85
CA GLU A 519 -35.55 42.11 -28.06
C GLU A 519 -34.04 41.98 -27.88
N ASN A 520 -33.48 42.43 -26.74
CA ASN A 520 -32.06 42.57 -26.47
C ASN A 520 -31.47 41.54 -25.48
N LEU A 521 -32.15 40.44 -25.21
CA LEU A 521 -31.59 39.33 -24.38
C LEU A 521 -31.16 38.14 -25.21
#